data_397b51800b1c522dbdf2884f3a2e9bdf
#
_entry.id   397b51800b1c522dbdf2884f3a2e9bdf
#
_cell.length_a   1.000
_cell.length_b   1.000
_cell.length_c   1.000
_cell.angle_alpha   90.00
_cell.angle_beta   90.00
_cell.angle_gamma   90.00
#
_symmetry.space_group_name_H-M   'P 1'
#
loop_
_entity.id
_entity.type
_entity.pdbx_description
1 polymer ?
#
loop_
_entity_poly.entity_id
_entity_poly.type
_entity_poly.pdbx_seq_one_letter_code
_entity_poly.pdbx_strand_id
1 'polypeptide(L)'
;MSNVIPIQQQAVPMAIGAMPEYVLAAAGQSSMGSFGDGFTGGRRVQLKSGQINFLAEDGKPMGVVQTAQGPVQFPQFAGSAQVIIVAIAPENNTTYRTYYDSQYRDGDTAPPACWSVDGVQPNPKSHKPQAHDCASCPKNVTGSSSTGKGKACGSRKRLAVVFANDPELRVFSMDLSATALFGKSAREGDGYFTLSEYAKRIKQFGAIWEGIITEVAFAEGSNIGVRFKAVGYAPQEVFTRILAMRHEADTVKAIEVDFPEVKEDTAAAAPAYQVPTDPKQSMLAHPAFQTTLAHLREWAMNPAVTPEMVRAEAAKYSVAI
;
A
#
# COMPACT_ATOMS: atom_id res chain seq x y z
N MET A 1 22.64 40.45 -22.72
CA MET A 1 22.11 40.05 -21.40
C MET A 1 20.85 39.27 -21.64
N SER A 2 20.90 37.93 -21.56
CA SER A 2 19.76 37.05 -21.82
C SER A 2 18.95 36.92 -20.53
N ASN A 3 17.74 37.47 -20.53
CA ASN A 3 16.78 37.26 -19.46
C ASN A 3 16.31 35.78 -19.50
N VAL A 4 16.87 34.96 -18.65
CA VAL A 4 16.31 33.61 -18.34
C VAL A 4 15.12 33.86 -17.45
N ILE A 5 13.92 33.75 -18.00
CA ILE A 5 12.68 33.72 -17.23
C ILE A 5 12.67 32.36 -16.50
N PRO A 6 12.64 32.33 -15.16
CA PRO A 6 12.51 31.07 -14.47
C PRO A 6 11.17 30.43 -14.87
N ILE A 7 11.23 29.18 -15.34
CA ILE A 7 10.05 28.37 -15.56
C ILE A 7 9.45 28.15 -14.18
N GLN A 8 8.52 28.99 -13.76
CA GLN A 8 7.60 28.67 -12.69
C GLN A 8 6.88 27.40 -13.14
N GLN A 9 7.14 26.27 -12.45
CA GLN A 9 6.32 25.09 -12.57
C GLN A 9 4.89 25.52 -12.23
N GLN A 10 4.09 25.78 -13.25
CA GLN A 10 2.66 26.04 -13.08
C GLN A 10 2.07 24.76 -12.48
N ALA A 11 1.76 24.83 -11.20
CA ALA A 11 0.97 23.80 -10.56
C ALA A 11 -0.34 23.70 -11.35
N VAL A 12 -0.63 22.53 -11.95
CA VAL A 12 -1.91 22.30 -12.62
C VAL A 12 -2.99 22.55 -11.57
N PRO A 13 -3.89 23.52 -11.78
CA PRO A 13 -4.89 23.85 -10.77
C PRO A 13 -5.72 22.63 -10.42
N MET A 14 -5.92 22.38 -9.12
CA MET A 14 -6.98 21.45 -8.72
C MET A 14 -8.31 22.08 -9.16
N ALA A 15 -9.17 21.30 -9.84
CA ALA A 15 -10.42 21.75 -10.41
C ALA A 15 -11.53 22.03 -9.35
N ILE A 16 -11.11 22.39 -8.13
CA ILE A 16 -11.99 22.70 -7.00
C ILE A 16 -11.78 24.18 -6.63
N GLY A 17 -12.66 25.05 -6.83
CA GLY A 17 -12.66 26.48 -6.53
C GLY A 17 -11.62 26.99 -5.52
N ALA A 18 -11.80 28.19 -4.98
CA ALA A 18 -10.92 28.75 -3.95
C ALA A 18 -10.98 27.90 -2.66
N MET A 19 -9.82 27.65 -2.06
CA MET A 19 -9.69 26.88 -0.82
C MET A 19 -10.30 27.65 0.37
N PRO A 20 -11.23 27.06 1.13
CA PRO A 20 -11.78 27.69 2.31
C PRO A 20 -10.72 27.93 3.39
N GLU A 21 -10.83 29.05 4.12
CA GLU A 21 -9.87 29.49 5.12
C GLU A 21 -9.68 28.45 6.25
N TYR A 22 -10.75 27.77 6.66
CA TYR A 22 -10.70 26.71 7.68
C TYR A 22 -9.86 25.49 7.27
N VAL A 23 -9.76 25.20 5.97
CA VAL A 23 -8.89 24.12 5.45
C VAL A 23 -7.42 24.57 5.50
N LEU A 24 -7.13 25.83 5.15
CA LEU A 24 -5.79 26.42 5.26
C LEU A 24 -5.31 26.46 6.71
N ALA A 25 -6.16 26.90 7.64
CA ALA A 25 -5.83 27.02 9.06
C ALA A 25 -5.45 25.67 9.69
N ALA A 26 -5.98 24.55 9.17
CA ALA A 26 -5.71 23.22 9.69
C ALA A 26 -4.55 22.48 8.97
N ALA A 27 -3.85 23.12 8.06
CA ALA A 27 -2.81 22.47 7.24
C ALA A 27 -1.68 21.81 8.06
N GLY A 28 -1.36 22.33 9.25
CA GLY A 28 -0.39 21.74 10.16
C GLY A 28 -0.86 20.50 10.92
N GLN A 29 -2.15 20.16 10.86
CA GLN A 29 -2.78 19.06 11.60
C GLN A 29 -3.01 17.80 10.72
N SER A 30 -2.53 17.80 9.47
CA SER A 30 -2.81 16.73 8.52
C SER A 30 -2.10 15.42 8.84
N SER A 31 -2.80 14.31 8.61
CA SER A 31 -2.22 12.95 8.55
C SER A 31 -1.42 12.67 7.26
N MET A 32 -1.29 13.66 6.36
CA MET A 32 -0.58 13.51 5.08
C MET A 32 0.91 13.12 5.20
N GLY A 33 1.48 13.12 6.41
CA GLY A 33 2.83 12.61 6.69
C GLY A 33 2.91 11.09 6.82
N SER A 34 1.80 10.41 6.89
CA SER A 34 1.66 9.02 7.31
C SER A 34 1.15 8.11 6.18
N PHE A 35 1.71 6.88 6.06
CA PHE A 35 1.30 5.93 5.05
C PHE A 35 1.48 4.45 5.48
N GLY A 36 0.48 3.60 5.50
CA GLY A 36 0.56 2.16 5.80
C GLY A 36 -0.69 1.33 5.63
N ASP A 37 -0.61 0.03 5.85
CA ASP A 37 -1.69 -0.89 5.45
C ASP A 37 -1.66 -2.28 6.11
N GLY A 38 -2.80 -2.95 6.32
CA GLY A 38 -3.08 -4.31 6.77
C GLY A 38 -4.58 -4.53 7.00
N PHE A 39 -5.07 -5.75 7.06
CA PHE A 39 -6.51 -6.05 7.13
C PHE A 39 -6.93 -6.55 8.52
N THR A 40 -7.84 -5.84 9.17
CA THR A 40 -8.59 -6.33 10.34
C THR A 40 -10.08 -6.26 10.03
N GLY A 41 -10.86 -7.24 10.49
CA GLY A 41 -12.30 -7.29 10.26
C GLY A 41 -13.01 -6.01 10.70
N GLY A 42 -13.65 -5.32 9.74
CA GLY A 42 -14.36 -4.06 9.92
C GLY A 42 -15.02 -3.63 8.61
N ARG A 43 -15.68 -2.47 8.63
CA ARG A 43 -16.22 -1.86 7.41
C ARG A 43 -15.08 -1.53 6.46
N ARG A 44 -15.25 -1.85 5.16
CA ARG A 44 -14.16 -1.64 4.19
C ARG A 44 -14.67 -1.24 2.81
N VAL A 45 -13.82 -0.54 2.09
CA VAL A 45 -13.99 -0.29 0.65
C VAL A 45 -13.26 -1.38 -0.11
N GLN A 46 -14.00 -2.22 -0.82
CA GLN A 46 -13.43 -3.24 -1.70
C GLN A 46 -13.17 -2.64 -3.08
N LEU A 47 -11.92 -2.76 -3.53
CA LEU A 47 -11.46 -2.36 -4.86
C LEU A 47 -11.20 -3.63 -5.67
N LYS A 48 -12.15 -4.04 -6.52
CA LYS A 48 -12.06 -5.31 -7.22
C LYS A 48 -12.63 -5.22 -8.64
N SER A 49 -11.91 -5.76 -9.61
CA SER A 49 -12.38 -5.91 -11.00
C SER A 49 -12.91 -4.61 -11.63
N GLY A 50 -12.27 -3.47 -11.34
CA GLY A 50 -12.71 -2.17 -11.82
C GLY A 50 -13.91 -1.58 -11.06
N GLN A 51 -14.32 -2.18 -9.96
CA GLN A 51 -15.49 -1.80 -9.18
C GLN A 51 -15.15 -1.43 -7.74
N ILE A 52 -15.90 -0.48 -7.20
CA ILE A 52 -15.80 0.01 -5.82
C ILE A 52 -17.08 -0.42 -5.08
N ASN A 53 -16.90 -1.12 -3.97
CA ASN A 53 -17.99 -1.57 -3.11
C ASN A 53 -17.72 -1.15 -1.66
N PHE A 54 -18.70 -0.56 -0.99
CA PHE A 54 -18.64 -0.34 0.45
C PHE A 54 -19.24 -1.54 1.17
N LEU A 55 -18.45 -2.21 1.99
CA LEU A 55 -18.83 -3.43 2.69
C LEU A 55 -19.01 -3.16 4.18
N ALA A 56 -20.07 -3.73 4.76
CA ALA A 56 -20.30 -3.79 6.18
C ALA A 56 -19.30 -4.72 6.89
N GLU A 57 -19.35 -4.79 8.21
CA GLU A 57 -18.45 -5.62 9.02
C GLU A 57 -18.59 -7.12 8.74
N ASP A 58 -19.78 -7.57 8.31
CA ASP A 58 -20.06 -8.94 7.86
C ASP A 58 -19.58 -9.24 6.44
N GLY A 59 -18.95 -8.25 5.78
CA GLY A 59 -18.40 -8.38 4.43
C GLY A 59 -19.42 -8.23 3.31
N LYS A 60 -20.70 -7.95 3.61
CA LYS A 60 -21.72 -7.72 2.59
C LYS A 60 -21.74 -6.26 2.10
N PRO A 61 -22.11 -6.01 0.85
CA PRO A 61 -22.33 -4.66 0.35
C PRO A 61 -23.41 -3.92 1.16
N MET A 62 -23.13 -2.67 1.53
CA MET A 62 -24.02 -1.89 2.40
C MET A 62 -25.34 -1.49 1.73
N GLY A 63 -25.33 -1.22 0.43
CA GLY A 63 -26.54 -0.81 -0.30
C GLY A 63 -27.17 0.47 0.24
N VAL A 64 -28.49 0.46 0.43
CA VAL A 64 -29.24 1.56 1.04
C VAL A 64 -29.25 1.38 2.55
N VAL A 65 -28.75 2.38 3.27
CA VAL A 65 -28.75 2.43 4.74
C VAL A 65 -29.64 3.58 5.20
N GLN A 66 -30.55 3.29 6.13
CA GLN A 66 -31.38 4.32 6.75
C GLN A 66 -30.58 5.09 7.78
N THR A 67 -30.65 6.41 7.72
CA THR A 67 -30.03 7.34 8.69
C THR A 67 -31.08 8.29 9.27
N ALA A 68 -30.72 9.03 10.30
CA ALA A 68 -31.62 10.06 10.86
C ALA A 68 -31.93 11.17 9.85
N GLN A 69 -31.07 11.39 8.86
CA GLN A 69 -31.23 12.39 7.79
C GLN A 69 -31.89 11.81 6.52
N GLY A 70 -32.25 10.53 6.54
CA GLY A 70 -32.87 9.82 5.43
C GLY A 70 -31.99 8.70 4.86
N PRO A 71 -32.46 8.03 3.79
CA PRO A 71 -31.72 6.91 3.21
C PRO A 71 -30.45 7.37 2.49
N VAL A 72 -29.36 6.65 2.70
CA VAL A 72 -28.07 6.86 2.02
C VAL A 72 -27.78 5.63 1.15
N GLN A 73 -27.55 5.86 -0.14
CA GLN A 73 -27.13 4.82 -1.07
C GLN A 73 -25.60 4.74 -1.10
N PHE A 74 -25.04 3.70 -0.51
CA PHE A 74 -23.61 3.41 -0.62
C PHE A 74 -23.26 2.85 -2.00
N PRO A 75 -22.09 3.21 -2.58
CA PRO A 75 -21.65 2.69 -3.85
C PRO A 75 -21.51 1.16 -3.85
N GLN A 76 -22.15 0.53 -4.84
CA GLN A 76 -22.03 -0.89 -5.14
C GLN A 76 -21.72 -1.05 -6.63
N PHE A 77 -20.73 -1.86 -6.95
CA PHE A 77 -20.28 -2.09 -8.34
C PHE A 77 -20.00 -0.79 -9.11
N ALA A 78 -19.63 0.26 -8.38
CA ALA A 78 -19.42 1.58 -8.94
C ALA A 78 -18.01 1.73 -9.55
N GLY A 79 -17.90 2.47 -10.66
CA GLY A 79 -16.59 2.80 -11.25
C GLY A 79 -15.84 3.89 -10.49
N SER A 80 -16.55 4.71 -9.71
CA SER A 80 -15.98 5.73 -8.83
C SER A 80 -16.80 5.92 -7.56
N ALA A 81 -16.19 6.53 -6.55
CA ALA A 81 -16.85 6.92 -5.30
C ALA A 81 -16.22 8.20 -4.75
N GLN A 82 -17.02 9.04 -4.10
CA GLN A 82 -16.55 10.23 -3.41
C GLN A 82 -16.35 9.92 -1.92
N VAL A 83 -15.14 10.18 -1.44
CA VAL A 83 -14.75 9.94 -0.04
C VAL A 83 -14.03 11.16 0.54
N ILE A 84 -13.96 11.20 1.88
CA ILE A 84 -13.03 12.08 2.59
C ILE A 84 -12.02 11.17 3.29
N ILE A 85 -10.74 11.46 3.12
CA ILE A 85 -9.66 10.71 3.78
C ILE A 85 -9.52 11.23 5.19
N VAL A 86 -9.74 10.35 6.19
CA VAL A 86 -9.67 10.67 7.62
C VAL A 86 -8.26 10.48 8.17
N ALA A 87 -7.67 9.35 7.82
CA ALA A 87 -6.33 8.98 8.29
C ALA A 87 -5.66 8.02 7.32
N ILE A 88 -4.38 7.81 7.53
CA ILE A 88 -3.54 6.91 6.75
C ILE A 88 -2.46 6.33 7.65
N ALA A 89 -2.14 5.06 7.53
CA ALA A 89 -1.13 4.39 8.33
C ALA A 89 -0.05 3.72 7.48
N PRO A 90 1.13 3.50 8.11
CA PRO A 90 1.69 4.10 9.30
C PRO A 90 2.13 5.56 9.11
N GLU A 91 2.42 6.27 10.21
CA GLU A 91 2.74 7.72 10.21
C GLU A 91 4.06 8.10 9.55
N ASN A 92 4.88 7.16 9.14
CA ASN A 92 6.13 7.41 8.44
C ASN A 92 5.99 7.11 6.95
N ASN A 93 6.84 7.68 6.14
CA ASN A 93 6.77 7.64 4.67
C ASN A 93 7.07 6.24 4.07
N THR A 94 6.83 5.17 4.83
CA THR A 94 7.02 3.78 4.43
C THR A 94 5.75 3.15 3.88
N THR A 95 5.86 1.98 3.29
CA THR A 95 4.74 1.13 2.91
C THR A 95 4.80 -0.15 3.71
N TYR A 96 3.66 -0.69 4.14
CA TYR A 96 3.68 -2.06 4.59
C TYR A 96 3.86 -2.99 3.40
N ARG A 97 4.20 -4.23 3.69
CA ARG A 97 4.47 -5.22 2.67
C ARG A 97 3.73 -6.51 2.95
N THR A 98 3.26 -7.15 1.88
CA THR A 98 2.69 -8.49 1.95
C THR A 98 3.25 -9.37 0.87
N TYR A 99 3.52 -10.62 1.23
CA TYR A 99 3.87 -11.68 0.30
C TYR A 99 2.90 -12.84 0.49
N TYR A 100 2.31 -13.30 -0.60
CA TYR A 100 1.47 -14.49 -0.66
C TYR A 100 2.23 -15.55 -1.47
N ASP A 101 2.31 -16.77 -0.95
CA ASP A 101 2.99 -17.88 -1.62
C ASP A 101 2.11 -18.64 -2.63
N SER A 102 0.80 -18.39 -2.58
CA SER A 102 -0.16 -18.85 -3.58
C SER A 102 -0.67 -17.70 -4.45
N GLN A 103 -1.11 -18.03 -5.66
CA GLN A 103 -1.84 -17.08 -6.49
C GLN A 103 -3.21 -16.80 -5.85
N TYR A 104 -3.56 -15.51 -5.70
CA TYR A 104 -4.87 -15.10 -5.22
C TYR A 104 -5.97 -15.72 -6.09
N ARG A 105 -6.91 -16.40 -5.43
CA ARG A 105 -8.15 -16.87 -6.04
C ARG A 105 -9.32 -16.07 -5.49
N ASP A 106 -10.35 -15.89 -6.31
CA ASP A 106 -11.55 -15.16 -5.89
C ASP A 106 -12.18 -15.80 -4.65
N GLY A 107 -12.31 -15.01 -3.58
CA GLY A 107 -12.81 -15.49 -2.29
C GLY A 107 -11.71 -15.93 -1.31
N ASP A 108 -10.45 -15.92 -1.70
CA ASP A 108 -9.33 -16.23 -0.79
C ASP A 108 -9.29 -15.24 0.37
N THR A 109 -9.39 -15.75 1.59
CA THR A 109 -9.29 -15.01 2.85
C THR A 109 -8.01 -15.35 3.61
N ALA A 110 -7.12 -16.16 3.01
CA ALA A 110 -5.88 -16.56 3.63
C ALA A 110 -4.99 -15.34 3.92
N PRO A 111 -4.42 -15.24 5.13
CA PRO A 111 -3.48 -14.18 5.45
C PRO A 111 -2.20 -14.32 4.61
N PRO A 112 -1.42 -13.22 4.46
CA PRO A 112 -0.16 -13.29 3.75
C PRO A 112 0.83 -14.22 4.45
N ALA A 113 1.61 -14.96 3.68
CA ALA A 113 2.64 -15.85 4.19
C ALA A 113 3.73 -15.07 4.96
N CYS A 114 4.07 -13.88 4.48
CA CYS A 114 4.98 -12.94 5.12
C CYS A 114 4.44 -11.52 4.98
N TRP A 115 4.54 -10.72 6.03
CA TRP A 115 4.12 -9.33 6.02
C TRP A 115 4.96 -8.46 6.96
N SER A 116 4.93 -7.17 6.75
CA SER A 116 5.68 -6.17 7.53
C SER A 116 4.86 -4.90 7.63
N VAL A 117 4.70 -4.33 8.81
CA VAL A 117 3.94 -3.09 9.04
C VAL A 117 4.65 -1.83 8.56
N ASP A 118 5.96 -1.86 8.51
CA ASP A 118 6.83 -0.72 8.22
C ASP A 118 7.70 -0.91 6.96
N GLY A 119 7.69 -2.13 6.40
CA GLY A 119 8.54 -2.50 5.28
C GLY A 119 10.01 -2.70 5.62
N VAL A 120 10.36 -2.75 6.92
CA VAL A 120 11.74 -2.92 7.41
C VAL A 120 12.03 -4.36 7.79
N GLN A 121 11.19 -4.95 8.65
CA GLN A 121 11.34 -6.33 9.11
C GLN A 121 10.01 -7.09 8.98
N PRO A 122 10.05 -8.42 8.75
CA PRO A 122 8.87 -9.26 8.84
C PRO A 122 8.21 -9.15 10.21
N ASN A 123 6.89 -9.10 10.24
CA ASN A 123 6.15 -9.17 11.48
C ASN A 123 6.36 -10.55 12.12
N PRO A 124 6.57 -10.66 13.45
CA PRO A 124 6.75 -11.93 14.13
C PRO A 124 5.58 -12.93 13.96
N LYS A 125 4.36 -12.43 13.70
CA LYS A 125 3.18 -13.27 13.40
C LYS A 125 3.18 -13.84 11.97
N SER A 126 4.14 -13.47 11.11
CA SER A 126 4.26 -14.06 9.77
C SER A 126 4.55 -15.55 9.89
N HIS A 127 3.67 -16.39 9.34
CA HIS A 127 3.86 -17.86 9.45
C HIS A 127 5.00 -18.38 8.55
N LYS A 128 5.43 -17.60 7.56
CA LYS A 128 6.52 -17.96 6.63
C LYS A 128 7.37 -16.75 6.27
N PRO A 129 8.18 -16.21 7.21
CA PRO A 129 9.08 -15.09 6.92
C PRO A 129 10.03 -15.44 5.77
N GLN A 130 10.23 -14.52 4.83
CA GLN A 130 11.02 -14.75 3.61
C GLN A 130 12.48 -14.30 3.74
N ALA A 131 12.80 -13.49 4.74
CA ALA A 131 14.14 -12.97 5.05
C ALA A 131 14.12 -12.36 6.46
N HIS A 132 15.29 -11.99 7.00
CA HIS A 132 15.41 -11.26 8.26
C HIS A 132 14.96 -9.80 8.13
N ASP A 133 15.19 -9.20 6.98
CA ASP A 133 14.78 -7.83 6.68
C ASP A 133 14.15 -7.72 5.29
N CYS A 134 13.37 -6.67 5.10
CA CYS A 134 12.65 -6.46 3.84
C CYS A 134 13.54 -5.89 2.73
N ALA A 135 14.69 -5.28 3.06
CA ALA A 135 15.58 -4.67 2.08
C ALA A 135 16.35 -5.74 1.29
N SER A 136 16.88 -6.76 1.99
CA SER A 136 17.61 -7.88 1.39
C SER A 136 16.70 -9.02 0.90
N CYS A 137 15.39 -8.93 1.14
CA CYS A 137 14.45 -10.01 0.84
C CYS A 137 14.37 -10.32 -0.68
N PRO A 138 14.55 -11.58 -1.10
CA PRO A 138 14.50 -11.98 -2.51
C PRO A 138 13.11 -11.74 -3.13
N LYS A 139 12.04 -11.68 -2.33
CA LYS A 139 10.68 -11.37 -2.80
C LYS A 139 10.44 -9.87 -3.01
N ASN A 140 11.34 -9.02 -2.51
CA ASN A 140 11.33 -7.56 -2.70
C ASN A 140 12.15 -7.09 -3.90
N VAL A 141 12.66 -7.99 -4.71
CA VAL A 141 13.45 -7.67 -5.92
C VAL A 141 12.52 -7.56 -7.13
N THR A 142 12.76 -6.58 -8.00
CA THR A 142 12.03 -6.47 -9.27
C THR A 142 12.29 -7.71 -10.13
N GLY A 143 11.23 -8.28 -10.69
CA GLY A 143 11.31 -9.54 -11.42
C GLY A 143 10.96 -10.77 -10.58
N SER A 144 10.85 -10.64 -9.25
CA SER A 144 10.54 -11.77 -8.36
C SER A 144 9.06 -12.23 -8.41
N SER A 145 8.17 -11.44 -9.02
CA SER A 145 6.76 -11.83 -9.18
C SER A 145 6.62 -13.02 -10.15
N SER A 146 5.53 -13.76 -10.05
CA SER A 146 5.21 -14.88 -10.96
C SER A 146 5.16 -14.47 -12.45
N THR A 147 4.90 -13.20 -12.74
CA THR A 147 4.90 -12.64 -14.09
C THR A 147 6.27 -12.14 -14.55
N GLY A 148 7.28 -12.14 -13.69
CA GLY A 148 8.62 -11.62 -13.99
C GLY A 148 8.71 -10.09 -14.12
N LYS A 149 7.62 -9.34 -13.98
CA LYS A 149 7.60 -7.88 -14.23
C LYS A 149 7.64 -7.01 -12.97
N GLY A 150 7.27 -7.56 -11.83
CA GLY A 150 7.15 -6.81 -10.57
C GLY A 150 7.85 -7.51 -9.42
N LYS A 151 7.56 -7.03 -8.21
CA LYS A 151 8.00 -7.66 -6.98
C LYS A 151 6.93 -8.64 -6.50
N ALA A 152 7.33 -9.82 -6.00
CA ALA A 152 6.40 -10.77 -5.39
C ALA A 152 5.87 -10.22 -4.05
N CYS A 153 6.73 -9.52 -3.31
CA CYS A 153 6.33 -8.81 -2.09
C CYS A 153 5.76 -7.44 -2.47
N GLY A 154 4.45 -7.27 -2.32
CA GLY A 154 3.73 -6.06 -2.70
C GLY A 154 3.89 -4.94 -1.66
N SER A 155 4.13 -3.72 -2.14
CA SER A 155 3.98 -2.50 -1.33
C SER A 155 2.52 -2.08 -1.33
N ARG A 156 2.01 -1.72 -0.16
CA ARG A 156 0.61 -1.32 0.00
C ARG A 156 0.48 -0.14 0.97
N LYS A 157 -0.72 0.44 1.05
CA LYS A 157 -1.13 1.48 2.02
C LYS A 157 -2.60 1.35 2.35
N ARG A 158 -2.97 1.68 3.60
CA ARG A 158 -4.36 1.71 4.04
C ARG A 158 -4.79 3.13 4.37
N LEU A 159 -5.96 3.50 3.91
CA LEU A 159 -6.65 4.71 4.30
C LEU A 159 -7.82 4.37 5.22
N ALA A 160 -8.07 5.21 6.20
CA ALA A 160 -9.38 5.34 6.79
C ALA A 160 -10.14 6.41 6.00
N VAL A 161 -11.28 6.05 5.45
CA VAL A 161 -12.11 6.95 4.65
C VAL A 161 -13.55 6.95 5.14
N VAL A 162 -14.26 8.05 4.91
CA VAL A 162 -15.72 8.11 5.03
C VAL A 162 -16.33 8.33 3.66
N PHE A 163 -17.52 7.79 3.42
CA PHE A 163 -18.28 8.12 2.21
C PHE A 163 -18.80 9.56 2.31
N ALA A 164 -18.52 10.40 1.31
CA ALA A 164 -18.78 11.83 1.40
C ALA A 164 -20.27 12.18 1.60
N ASN A 165 -21.16 11.29 1.17
CA ASN A 165 -22.60 11.46 1.32
C ASN A 165 -23.20 10.73 2.53
N ASP A 166 -22.36 10.16 3.42
CA ASP A 166 -22.83 9.53 4.66
C ASP A 166 -22.87 10.57 5.79
N PRO A 167 -24.05 11.01 6.25
CA PRO A 167 -24.16 12.01 7.31
C PRO A 167 -23.70 11.47 8.68
N GLU A 168 -23.60 10.14 8.84
CA GLU A 168 -23.09 9.52 10.05
C GLU A 168 -21.56 9.36 10.02
N LEU A 169 -20.91 9.68 8.89
CA LEU A 169 -19.45 9.63 8.71
C LEU A 169 -18.84 8.29 9.15
N ARG A 170 -19.47 7.17 8.77
CA ARG A 170 -18.96 5.83 9.09
C ARG A 170 -17.58 5.63 8.47
N VAL A 171 -16.65 5.14 9.29
CA VAL A 171 -15.28 4.91 8.85
C VAL A 171 -15.16 3.57 8.15
N PHE A 172 -14.44 3.56 7.03
CA PHE A 172 -14.09 2.38 6.23
C PHE A 172 -12.59 2.30 6.03
N SER A 173 -12.03 1.10 6.08
CA SER A 173 -10.67 0.86 5.62
C SER A 173 -10.64 0.74 4.08
N MET A 174 -9.63 1.31 3.43
CA MET A 174 -9.40 1.19 1.99
C MET A 174 -7.95 0.79 1.72
N ASP A 175 -7.74 -0.40 1.21
CA ASP A 175 -6.42 -0.95 0.90
C ASP A 175 -5.98 -0.58 -0.52
N LEU A 176 -4.79 -0.03 -0.64
CA LEU A 176 -4.23 0.44 -1.89
C LEU A 176 -3.01 -0.39 -2.31
N SER A 177 -2.99 -0.83 -3.55
CA SER A 177 -1.84 -1.51 -4.15
C SER A 177 -0.75 -0.51 -4.59
N ALA A 178 0.45 -1.00 -4.85
CA ALA A 178 1.55 -0.18 -5.36
C ALA A 178 1.20 0.63 -6.61
N THR A 179 0.33 0.11 -7.47
CA THR A 179 -0.14 0.78 -8.69
C THR A 179 -1.05 1.97 -8.40
N ALA A 180 -1.75 1.97 -7.26
CA ALA A 180 -2.53 3.12 -6.81
C ALA A 180 -1.66 4.17 -6.12
N LEU A 181 -0.52 3.74 -5.55
CA LEU A 181 0.37 4.59 -4.76
C LEU A 181 1.35 5.38 -5.61
N PHE A 182 1.97 4.73 -6.60
CA PHE A 182 3.16 5.23 -7.28
C PHE A 182 3.03 5.22 -8.80
N GLY A 183 3.93 5.94 -9.46
CA GLY A 183 4.02 6.02 -10.91
C GLY A 183 3.28 7.22 -11.50
N LYS A 184 3.25 7.28 -12.83
CA LYS A 184 2.52 8.32 -13.56
C LYS A 184 1.06 7.91 -13.75
N SER A 185 0.16 8.85 -13.66
CA SER A 185 -1.24 8.63 -13.98
C SER A 185 -1.48 8.82 -15.48
N ALA A 186 -2.07 7.84 -16.16
CA ALA A 186 -2.54 7.99 -17.53
C ALA A 186 -3.69 9.01 -17.65
N ARG A 187 -4.39 9.30 -16.53
CA ARG A 187 -5.50 10.25 -16.44
C ARG A 187 -5.10 11.59 -15.81
N GLU A 188 -3.82 11.94 -15.85
CA GLU A 188 -3.33 13.19 -15.26
C GLU A 188 -3.99 14.44 -15.89
N GLY A 189 -4.24 14.41 -17.20
CA GLY A 189 -4.97 15.44 -17.92
C GLY A 189 -6.41 15.65 -17.44
N ASP A 190 -7.04 14.60 -16.88
CA ASP A 190 -8.39 14.64 -16.30
C ASP A 190 -8.39 15.01 -14.80
N GLY A 191 -7.22 15.30 -14.23
CA GLY A 191 -7.05 15.62 -12.82
C GLY A 191 -7.02 14.40 -11.88
N TYR A 192 -6.80 13.21 -12.40
CA TYR A 192 -6.66 11.98 -11.60
C TYR A 192 -5.19 11.61 -11.43
N PHE A 193 -4.78 11.38 -10.19
CA PHE A 193 -3.39 11.14 -9.82
C PHE A 193 -3.25 9.85 -8.99
N THR A 194 -2.05 9.30 -8.95
CA THR A 194 -1.69 8.30 -7.91
C THR A 194 -1.73 8.98 -6.54
N LEU A 195 -1.86 8.21 -5.47
CA LEU A 195 -1.97 8.79 -4.12
C LEU A 195 -0.77 9.68 -3.79
N SER A 196 0.46 9.25 -4.14
CA SER A 196 1.66 10.05 -3.87
C SER A 196 1.67 11.39 -4.59
N GLU A 197 1.26 11.42 -5.86
CA GLU A 197 1.19 12.66 -6.61
C GLU A 197 0.02 13.52 -6.15
N TYR A 198 -1.12 12.91 -5.82
CA TYR A 198 -2.27 13.59 -5.24
C TYR A 198 -1.92 14.29 -3.92
N ALA A 199 -1.30 13.56 -2.98
CA ALA A 199 -0.85 14.12 -1.71
C ALA A 199 0.14 15.28 -1.89
N LYS A 200 1.11 15.12 -2.81
CA LYS A 200 2.07 16.17 -3.14
C LYS A 200 1.39 17.44 -3.66
N ARG A 201 0.41 17.29 -4.55
CA ARG A 201 -0.36 18.43 -5.10
C ARG A 201 -1.18 19.13 -4.02
N ILE A 202 -1.93 18.39 -3.20
CA ILE A 202 -2.68 18.97 -2.07
C ILE A 202 -1.76 19.77 -1.17
N LYS A 203 -0.60 19.20 -0.79
CA LYS A 203 0.39 19.89 0.03
C LYS A 203 0.95 21.15 -0.61
N GLN A 204 1.19 21.15 -1.92
CA GLN A 204 1.65 22.33 -2.67
C GLN A 204 0.63 23.49 -2.65
N PHE A 205 -0.65 23.17 -2.58
CA PHE A 205 -1.72 24.16 -2.41
C PHE A 205 -1.93 24.61 -0.95
N GLY A 206 -1.15 24.08 0.00
CA GLY A 206 -1.33 24.34 1.43
C GLY A 206 -2.59 23.73 2.03
N ALA A 207 -3.24 22.81 1.31
CA ALA A 207 -4.44 22.12 1.77
C ALA A 207 -4.11 20.82 2.51
N ILE A 208 -5.13 20.24 3.11
CA ILE A 208 -5.09 18.91 3.72
C ILE A 208 -6.25 18.07 3.19
N TRP A 209 -6.05 16.78 3.03
CA TRP A 209 -7.06 15.90 2.42
C TRP A 209 -8.28 15.66 3.31
N GLU A 210 -8.17 15.86 4.63
CA GLU A 210 -9.30 15.80 5.56
C GLU A 210 -10.38 16.84 5.26
N GLY A 211 -10.01 17.93 4.59
CA GLY A 211 -10.95 18.98 4.15
C GLY A 211 -11.41 18.85 2.70
N ILE A 212 -11.01 17.77 2.00
CA ILE A 212 -11.26 17.63 0.56
C ILE A 212 -12.15 16.43 0.29
N ILE A 213 -13.22 16.64 -0.47
CA ILE A 213 -13.98 15.56 -1.09
C ILE A 213 -13.16 15.02 -2.25
N THR A 214 -12.73 13.78 -2.13
CA THR A 214 -11.87 13.09 -3.08
C THR A 214 -12.68 12.06 -3.85
N GLU A 215 -12.70 12.16 -5.17
CA GLU A 215 -13.20 11.10 -6.02
C GLU A 215 -12.10 10.06 -6.21
N VAL A 216 -12.42 8.82 -5.89
CA VAL A 216 -11.60 7.64 -6.17
C VAL A 216 -12.21 6.92 -7.35
N ALA A 217 -11.43 6.68 -8.40
CA ALA A 217 -11.88 5.98 -9.59
C ALA A 217 -10.80 5.02 -10.10
N PHE A 218 -11.17 3.95 -10.77
CA PHE A 218 -10.19 3.07 -11.41
C PHE A 218 -9.46 3.80 -12.54
N ALA A 219 -8.18 3.53 -12.68
CA ALA A 219 -7.41 3.97 -13.83
C ALA A 219 -7.98 3.31 -15.09
N GLU A 220 -8.02 4.05 -16.19
CA GLU A 220 -8.50 3.55 -17.47
C GLU A 220 -7.70 2.30 -17.88
N GLY A 221 -8.40 1.26 -18.29
CA GLY A 221 -7.79 -0.03 -18.65
C GLY A 221 -7.17 -0.82 -17.48
N SER A 222 -7.39 -0.39 -16.22
CA SER A 222 -6.86 -1.06 -15.05
C SER A 222 -7.98 -1.56 -14.13
N ASN A 223 -7.89 -2.83 -13.72
CA ASN A 223 -8.80 -3.43 -12.74
C ASN A 223 -8.26 -3.40 -11.30
N ILE A 224 -7.06 -2.87 -11.09
CA ILE A 224 -6.35 -2.95 -9.80
C ILE A 224 -5.77 -1.60 -9.32
N GLY A 225 -5.71 -0.59 -10.17
CA GLY A 225 -5.12 0.71 -9.84
C GLY A 225 -6.16 1.80 -9.79
N VAL A 226 -6.49 2.30 -8.60
CA VAL A 226 -7.33 3.49 -8.46
C VAL A 226 -6.52 4.78 -8.57
N ARG A 227 -7.21 5.87 -8.87
CA ARG A 227 -6.69 7.24 -8.96
C ARG A 227 -7.56 8.16 -8.13
N PHE A 228 -7.00 9.29 -7.73
CA PHE A 228 -7.57 10.26 -6.80
C PHE A 228 -7.70 11.60 -7.48
N LYS A 229 -8.87 12.23 -7.35
CA LYS A 229 -9.18 13.56 -7.87
C LYS A 229 -9.89 14.36 -6.78
N ALA A 230 -9.44 15.59 -6.53
CA ALA A 230 -10.17 16.52 -5.70
C ALA A 230 -11.39 17.06 -6.46
N VAL A 231 -12.58 16.95 -5.88
CA VAL A 231 -13.84 17.36 -6.52
C VAL A 231 -14.59 18.43 -5.74
N GLY A 232 -14.19 18.71 -4.50
CA GLY A 232 -14.78 19.77 -3.69
C GLY A 232 -14.15 19.84 -2.31
N TYR A 233 -14.66 20.75 -1.48
CA TYR A 233 -14.30 20.87 -0.07
C TYR A 233 -15.44 20.32 0.79
N ALA A 234 -15.07 19.65 1.87
CA ALA A 234 -16.02 19.25 2.90
C ALA A 234 -16.63 20.49 3.56
N PRO A 235 -17.92 20.49 3.89
CA PRO A 235 -18.53 21.53 4.73
C PRO A 235 -17.75 21.68 6.05
N GLN A 236 -17.70 22.88 6.61
CA GLN A 236 -16.92 23.18 7.81
C GLN A 236 -17.24 22.25 8.99
N GLU A 237 -18.53 21.95 9.19
CA GLU A 237 -18.97 21.04 10.27
C GLU A 237 -18.43 19.62 10.07
N VAL A 238 -18.53 19.10 8.83
CA VAL A 238 -17.98 17.80 8.45
C VAL A 238 -16.48 17.79 8.64
N PHE A 239 -15.76 18.80 8.15
CA PHE A 239 -14.33 18.94 8.30
C PHE A 239 -13.89 18.91 9.78
N THR A 240 -14.55 19.69 10.63
CA THR A 240 -14.28 19.72 12.09
C THR A 240 -14.46 18.33 12.70
N ARG A 241 -15.52 17.62 12.32
CA ARG A 241 -15.78 16.26 12.79
C ARG A 241 -14.72 15.27 12.30
N ILE A 242 -14.33 15.34 11.01
CA ILE A 242 -13.28 14.49 10.44
C ILE A 242 -11.95 14.65 11.19
N LEU A 243 -11.54 15.87 11.52
CA LEU A 243 -10.33 16.11 12.31
C LEU A 243 -10.41 15.46 13.70
N ALA A 244 -11.56 15.54 14.37
CA ALA A 244 -11.75 14.89 15.67
C ALA A 244 -11.69 13.35 15.56
N MET A 245 -12.22 12.77 14.48
CA MET A 245 -12.28 11.33 14.25
C MET A 245 -10.91 10.67 14.07
N ARG A 246 -9.87 11.40 13.73
CA ARG A 246 -8.54 10.83 13.40
C ARG A 246 -7.97 9.89 14.47
N HIS A 247 -8.27 10.14 15.73
CA HIS A 247 -7.78 9.37 16.87
C HIS A 247 -8.86 8.52 17.55
N GLU A 248 -10.05 8.47 16.99
CA GLU A 248 -11.13 7.64 17.52
C GLU A 248 -10.90 6.16 17.20
N ALA A 249 -11.46 5.29 18.03
CA ALA A 249 -11.24 3.84 17.97
C ALA A 249 -11.55 3.24 16.59
N ASP A 250 -12.64 3.68 15.94
CA ASP A 250 -13.03 3.21 14.61
C ASP A 250 -11.98 3.56 13.54
N THR A 251 -11.41 4.77 13.60
CA THR A 251 -10.36 5.20 12.66
C THR A 251 -9.06 4.45 12.93
N VAL A 252 -8.64 4.34 14.19
CA VAL A 252 -7.44 3.60 14.58
C VAL A 252 -7.56 2.14 14.12
N LYS A 253 -8.71 1.50 14.37
CA LYS A 253 -8.99 0.14 13.92
C LYS A 253 -9.00 0.02 12.40
N ALA A 254 -9.56 1.01 11.68
CA ALA A 254 -9.62 1.01 10.23
C ALA A 254 -8.24 1.09 9.55
N ILE A 255 -7.24 1.68 10.21
CA ILE A 255 -5.87 1.79 9.71
C ILE A 255 -4.90 0.79 10.36
N GLU A 256 -5.35 -0.02 11.31
CA GLU A 256 -4.51 -1.00 11.99
C GLU A 256 -4.05 -2.10 11.00
N VAL A 257 -2.76 -2.38 11.03
CA VAL A 257 -2.13 -3.42 10.20
C VAL A 257 -1.93 -4.68 11.05
N ASP A 258 -2.89 -5.58 11.03
CA ASP A 258 -2.74 -6.90 11.63
C ASP A 258 -3.39 -7.97 10.74
N PHE A 259 -2.79 -9.15 10.69
CA PHE A 259 -3.34 -10.32 10.03
C PHE A 259 -3.55 -11.42 11.04
N PRO A 260 -4.64 -12.21 10.92
CA PRO A 260 -4.88 -13.31 11.82
C PRO A 260 -3.72 -14.32 11.74
N GLU A 261 -3.30 -14.83 12.90
CA GLU A 261 -2.37 -15.93 12.95
C GLU A 261 -2.98 -17.16 12.26
N VAL A 262 -2.20 -17.80 11.40
CA VAL A 262 -2.57 -19.11 10.85
C VAL A 262 -2.48 -20.09 11.99
N LYS A 263 -3.61 -20.54 12.52
CA LYS A 263 -3.62 -21.73 13.37
C LYS A 263 -3.22 -22.90 12.48
N GLU A 264 -2.06 -23.46 12.73
CA GLU A 264 -1.66 -24.72 12.13
C GLU A 264 -2.63 -25.80 12.61
N ASP A 265 -3.68 -26.05 11.83
CA ASP A 265 -4.27 -27.40 11.85
C ASP A 265 -3.17 -28.32 11.36
N THR A 266 -2.76 -29.25 12.19
CA THR A 266 -1.68 -30.20 12.05
C THR A 266 -1.67 -30.94 10.70
N ALA A 267 -1.25 -30.23 9.67
CA ALA A 267 -0.91 -30.77 8.36
C ALA A 267 0.57 -30.49 8.13
N ALA A 268 1.35 -31.56 8.18
CA ALA A 268 2.77 -31.70 7.82
C ALA A 268 3.56 -30.38 7.70
N ALA A 269 4.38 -30.09 8.70
CA ALA A 269 5.36 -29.01 8.67
C ALA A 269 6.07 -28.99 7.30
N ALA A 270 5.80 -27.96 6.49
CA ALA A 270 6.69 -27.65 5.41
C ALA A 270 8.08 -27.42 6.03
N PRO A 271 9.14 -28.02 5.48
CA PRO A 271 10.45 -27.92 6.09
C PRO A 271 10.79 -26.43 6.26
N ALA A 272 11.08 -26.04 7.51
CA ALA A 272 11.62 -24.72 7.80
C ALA A 272 12.77 -24.48 6.80
N TYR A 273 12.77 -23.32 6.14
CA TYR A 273 13.89 -22.92 5.27
C TYR A 273 15.14 -22.96 6.14
N GLN A 274 15.82 -24.08 6.10
CA GLN A 274 17.14 -24.20 6.68
C GLN A 274 18.02 -23.36 5.75
N VAL A 275 18.56 -22.27 6.28
CA VAL A 275 19.69 -21.59 5.62
C VAL A 275 20.67 -22.71 5.31
N PRO A 276 21.04 -22.92 4.04
CA PRO A 276 21.96 -23.98 3.73
C PRO A 276 23.21 -23.78 4.56
N THR A 277 23.49 -24.69 5.50
CA THR A 277 24.70 -24.65 6.33
C THR A 277 25.93 -24.93 5.49
N ASP A 278 25.74 -25.36 4.25
CA ASP A 278 26.77 -25.55 3.26
C ASP A 278 27.03 -24.22 2.49
N PRO A 279 28.20 -23.58 2.68
CA PRO A 279 28.59 -22.36 1.97
C PRO A 279 28.50 -22.47 0.44
N LYS A 280 28.65 -23.66 -0.13
CA LYS A 280 28.50 -23.90 -1.57
C LYS A 280 27.06 -23.68 -2.02
N GLN A 281 26.09 -24.20 -1.28
CA GLN A 281 24.68 -23.99 -1.59
C GLN A 281 24.26 -22.54 -1.36
N SER A 282 24.75 -21.88 -0.32
CA SER A 282 24.51 -20.47 -0.07
C SER A 282 25.07 -19.59 -1.22
N MET A 283 26.27 -19.86 -1.67
CA MET A 283 26.88 -19.18 -2.82
C MET A 283 26.08 -19.41 -4.10
N LEU A 284 25.70 -20.64 -4.41
CA LEU A 284 24.94 -20.98 -5.61
C LEU A 284 23.53 -20.33 -5.63
N ALA A 285 22.93 -20.10 -4.46
CA ALA A 285 21.64 -19.44 -4.32
C ALA A 285 21.75 -17.91 -4.35
N HIS A 286 22.93 -17.32 -4.10
CA HIS A 286 23.07 -15.88 -3.97
C HIS A 286 22.95 -15.15 -5.34
N PRO A 287 22.14 -14.10 -5.47
CA PRO A 287 21.87 -13.42 -6.75
C PRO A 287 23.13 -12.93 -7.49
N ALA A 288 24.14 -12.44 -6.77
CA ALA A 288 25.38 -11.96 -7.38
C ALA A 288 26.14 -13.07 -8.15
N PHE A 289 26.08 -14.30 -7.67
CA PHE A 289 26.70 -15.45 -8.34
C PHE A 289 25.86 -16.04 -9.47
N GLN A 290 24.62 -15.60 -9.60
CA GLN A 290 23.76 -15.94 -10.73
C GLN A 290 23.92 -14.99 -11.92
N THR A 291 24.49 -13.82 -11.71
CA THR A 291 24.62 -12.74 -12.70
C THR A 291 26.08 -12.30 -12.88
N THR A 292 26.53 -11.34 -12.04
CA THR A 292 27.83 -10.67 -12.20
C THR A 292 29.01 -11.61 -11.93
N LEU A 293 28.85 -12.59 -11.06
CA LEU A 293 29.88 -13.54 -10.63
C LEU A 293 29.57 -14.97 -11.08
N ALA A 294 28.84 -15.13 -12.19
CA ALA A 294 28.40 -16.43 -12.69
C ALA A 294 29.55 -17.44 -12.91
N HIS A 295 30.74 -16.95 -13.28
CA HIS A 295 31.94 -17.78 -13.46
C HIS A 295 32.36 -18.49 -12.16
N LEU A 296 32.08 -17.94 -10.99
CA LEU A 296 32.39 -18.57 -9.70
C LEU A 296 31.44 -19.70 -9.37
N ARG A 297 30.29 -19.76 -10.00
CA ARG A 297 29.32 -20.84 -9.82
C ARG A 297 29.86 -22.18 -10.31
N GLU A 298 30.43 -22.20 -11.50
CA GLU A 298 31.06 -23.42 -12.04
C GLU A 298 32.25 -23.87 -11.19
N TRP A 299 33.06 -22.91 -10.73
CA TRP A 299 34.15 -23.19 -9.81
C TRP A 299 33.66 -23.80 -8.50
N ALA A 300 32.60 -23.24 -7.86
CA ALA A 300 32.04 -23.74 -6.62
C ALA A 300 31.42 -25.15 -6.77
N MET A 301 30.96 -25.52 -7.95
CA MET A 301 30.45 -26.85 -8.24
C MET A 301 31.54 -27.93 -8.34
N ASN A 302 32.80 -27.55 -8.47
CA ASN A 302 33.92 -28.49 -8.52
C ASN A 302 34.03 -29.26 -7.20
N PRO A 303 34.10 -30.60 -7.19
CA PRO A 303 34.24 -31.41 -5.98
C PRO A 303 35.50 -31.12 -5.14
N ALA A 304 36.56 -30.63 -5.80
CA ALA A 304 37.83 -30.29 -5.13
C ALA A 304 37.77 -28.96 -4.36
N VAL A 305 36.72 -28.15 -4.55
CA VAL A 305 36.54 -26.87 -3.86
C VAL A 305 35.87 -27.12 -2.52
N THR A 306 36.55 -26.75 -1.42
CA THR A 306 36.01 -26.92 -0.07
C THR A 306 35.11 -25.76 0.34
N PRO A 307 34.22 -25.92 1.36
CA PRO A 307 33.39 -24.86 1.89
C PRO A 307 34.22 -23.62 2.38
N GLU A 308 35.40 -23.84 2.93
CA GLU A 308 36.30 -22.77 3.38
C GLU A 308 36.86 -21.96 2.20
N MET A 309 37.18 -22.61 1.10
CA MET A 309 37.57 -21.93 -0.14
C MET A 309 36.45 -21.06 -0.69
N VAL A 310 35.22 -21.54 -0.62
CA VAL A 310 34.06 -20.80 -1.08
C VAL A 310 33.82 -19.54 -0.22
N ARG A 311 33.92 -19.64 1.12
CA ARG A 311 33.84 -18.49 2.02
C ARG A 311 34.95 -17.47 1.75
N ALA A 312 36.21 -17.93 1.60
CA ALA A 312 37.33 -17.06 1.32
C ALA A 312 37.17 -16.31 -0.01
N GLU A 313 36.60 -16.97 -1.03
CA GLU A 313 36.36 -16.36 -2.33
C GLU A 313 35.22 -15.35 -2.26
N ALA A 314 34.11 -15.70 -1.63
CA ALA A 314 32.95 -14.81 -1.47
C ALA A 314 33.30 -13.53 -0.69
N ALA A 315 34.17 -13.65 0.33
CA ALA A 315 34.66 -12.50 1.11
C ALA A 315 35.39 -11.45 0.27
N LYS A 316 36.09 -11.84 -0.79
CA LYS A 316 36.76 -10.89 -1.72
C LYS A 316 35.78 -9.97 -2.43
N TYR A 317 34.54 -10.38 -2.55
CA TYR A 317 33.48 -9.63 -3.21
C TYR A 317 32.48 -9.02 -2.20
N SER A 318 32.82 -9.01 -0.90
CA SER A 318 31.99 -8.51 0.19
C SER A 318 30.62 -9.23 0.28
N VAL A 319 30.58 -10.51 -0.07
CA VAL A 319 29.38 -11.35 0.00
C VAL A 319 29.45 -12.25 1.23
N ALA A 320 28.48 -12.14 2.12
CA ALA A 320 28.33 -13.02 3.28
C ALA A 320 27.54 -14.28 2.87
N ILE A 321 28.14 -15.47 3.10
CA ILE A 321 27.54 -16.79 2.84
C ILE A 321 27.78 -17.77 3.99
#